data_cb3134efcae15b7021f0e9b1da7fb33a
#
_entry.id   cb3134efcae15b7021f0e9b1da7fb33a
#
_cell.length_a   1.000
_cell.length_b   1.000
_cell.length_c   1.000
_cell.angle_alpha   90.00
_cell.angle_beta   90.00
_cell.angle_gamma   90.00
#
_symmetry.space_group_name_H-M   'P 1'
#
loop_
_entity.id
_entity.type
_entity.pdbx_description
1 polymer ?
#
loop_
_entity_poly.entity_id
_entity_poly.type
_entity_poly.pdbx_seq_one_letter_code
_entity_poly.pdbx_strand_id
1 'polypeptide(L)'
;AIKNNVFGTYKTARAADKYGVKKFVLISTDKAVNPTNIMGASKRMCEMIVQTFSKYSRTEYVIVRFGNVLGSNGSVIPLFKKQMEAGGPVTVTHPDIIRYFMTIPEAVSLVLQAGAYAHGGEIFVLDMGEPVKIADLAKNLIRLSGYTLGVNMEIKYTGLRPGEKLYEELLTKEEGLQKTANDLIFIGKP
;
A
#
# COMPACT_ATOMS: atom_id res chain seq x y z
N ALA A 1 -0.93 15.28 3.88
CA ALA A 1 -1.71 14.05 4.00
C ALA A 1 -3.17 14.34 4.34
N ILE A 2 -3.49 14.99 5.48
CA ILE A 2 -4.87 15.14 6.00
C ILE A 2 -5.81 15.82 4.99
N LYS A 3 -5.45 17.01 4.48
CA LYS A 3 -6.30 17.74 3.52
C LYS A 3 -6.62 16.91 2.28
N ASN A 4 -5.63 16.24 1.71
CA ASN A 4 -5.80 15.45 0.50
C ASN A 4 -6.49 14.10 0.79
N ASN A 5 -6.00 13.35 1.77
CA ASN A 5 -6.52 12.01 2.05
C ASN A 5 -7.90 12.08 2.75
N VAL A 6 -7.97 12.73 3.92
CA VAL A 6 -9.18 12.68 4.77
C VAL A 6 -10.30 13.53 4.17
N PHE A 7 -10.05 14.82 3.95
CA PHE A 7 -11.08 15.70 3.38
C PHE A 7 -11.41 15.34 1.92
N GLY A 8 -10.41 14.90 1.14
CA GLY A 8 -10.64 14.40 -0.22
C GLY A 8 -11.56 13.20 -0.23
N THR A 9 -11.27 12.17 0.58
CA THR A 9 -12.13 10.97 0.70
C THR A 9 -13.52 11.32 1.18
N TYR A 10 -13.65 12.17 2.21
CA TYR A 10 -14.97 12.61 2.69
C TYR A 10 -15.80 13.29 1.61
N LYS A 11 -15.20 14.22 0.86
CA LYS A 11 -15.91 14.96 -0.20
C LYS A 11 -16.35 14.06 -1.35
N THR A 12 -15.47 13.16 -1.78
CA THR A 12 -15.79 12.22 -2.87
C THR A 12 -16.80 11.18 -2.44
N ALA A 13 -16.69 10.63 -1.22
CA ALA A 13 -17.68 9.71 -0.68
C ALA A 13 -19.05 10.38 -0.56
N ARG A 14 -19.12 11.60 0.00
CA ARG A 14 -20.37 12.36 0.07
C ARG A 14 -20.97 12.64 -1.30
N ALA A 15 -20.15 12.94 -2.29
CA ALA A 15 -20.64 13.13 -3.66
C ALA A 15 -21.18 11.82 -4.27
N ALA A 16 -20.49 10.70 -4.03
CA ALA A 16 -20.96 9.38 -4.47
C ALA A 16 -22.32 9.03 -3.88
N ASP A 17 -22.52 9.26 -2.59
CA ASP A 17 -23.81 9.09 -1.92
C ASP A 17 -24.89 9.99 -2.52
N LYS A 18 -24.60 11.30 -2.63
CA LYS A 18 -25.54 12.30 -3.16
C LYS A 18 -26.03 11.98 -4.59
N TYR A 19 -25.14 11.49 -5.43
CA TYR A 19 -25.46 11.21 -6.84
C TYR A 19 -25.79 9.74 -7.12
N GLY A 20 -25.94 8.92 -6.10
CA GLY A 20 -26.37 7.52 -6.22
C GLY A 20 -25.39 6.66 -7.02
N VAL A 21 -24.10 6.85 -6.82
CA VAL A 21 -23.06 5.99 -7.42
C VAL A 21 -23.27 4.56 -6.94
N LYS A 22 -23.23 3.58 -7.85
CA LYS A 22 -23.46 2.17 -7.47
C LYS A 22 -22.39 1.64 -6.54
N LYS A 23 -21.11 1.83 -6.89
CA LYS A 23 -19.96 1.34 -6.11
C LYS A 23 -18.91 2.42 -5.91
N PHE A 24 -18.37 2.49 -4.71
CA PHE A 24 -17.25 3.36 -4.34
C PHE A 24 -16.13 2.52 -3.75
N VAL A 25 -14.98 2.52 -4.40
CA VAL A 25 -13.81 1.75 -3.96
C VAL A 25 -12.75 2.70 -3.43
N LEU A 26 -12.42 2.57 -2.14
CA LEU A 26 -11.30 3.28 -1.54
C LEU A 26 -10.02 2.46 -1.71
N ILE A 27 -9.04 3.01 -2.41
CA ILE A 27 -7.68 2.46 -2.41
C ILE A 27 -7.01 2.80 -1.08
N SER A 28 -6.71 1.77 -0.29
CA SER A 28 -6.02 1.89 0.99
C SER A 28 -4.65 1.19 0.94
N THR A 29 -4.06 0.95 2.10
CA THR A 29 -2.68 0.47 2.22
C THR A 29 -2.50 -0.35 3.50
N ASP A 30 -1.52 -1.26 3.51
CA ASP A 30 -1.00 -1.94 4.68
C ASP A 30 -0.62 -0.98 5.82
N LYS A 31 -0.19 0.24 5.50
CA LYS A 31 0.20 1.27 6.48
C LYS A 31 -0.98 1.91 7.24
N ALA A 32 -2.22 1.62 6.84
CA ALA A 32 -3.42 1.97 7.59
C ALA A 32 -3.66 1.02 8.78
N VAL A 33 -2.98 -0.14 8.78
CA VAL A 33 -3.05 -1.12 9.87
C VAL A 33 -2.05 -0.74 10.97
N ASN A 34 -2.52 -0.59 12.21
CA ASN A 34 -1.69 -0.16 13.35
C ASN A 34 -0.75 1.02 12.97
N PRO A 35 -1.28 2.17 12.51
CA PRO A 35 -0.48 3.21 11.90
C PRO A 35 0.49 3.85 12.88
N THR A 36 1.76 3.95 12.49
CA THR A 36 2.85 4.54 13.27
C THR A 36 3.28 5.91 12.73
N ASN A 37 2.66 6.37 11.64
CA ASN A 37 2.96 7.65 11.00
C ASN A 37 1.69 8.34 10.48
N ILE A 38 1.81 9.65 10.19
CA ILE A 38 0.68 10.50 9.78
C ILE A 38 0.03 10.03 8.47
N MET A 39 0.80 9.50 7.52
CA MET A 39 0.25 9.00 6.26
C MET A 39 -0.65 7.78 6.53
N GLY A 40 -0.17 6.80 7.27
CA GLY A 40 -0.95 5.62 7.66
C GLY A 40 -2.19 6.00 8.48
N ALA A 41 -2.05 6.88 9.49
CA ALA A 41 -3.16 7.36 10.29
C ALA A 41 -4.22 8.08 9.42
N SER A 42 -3.80 8.92 8.47
CA SER A 42 -4.73 9.58 7.55
C SER A 42 -5.47 8.60 6.64
N LYS A 43 -4.82 7.52 6.21
CA LYS A 43 -5.46 6.44 5.42
C LYS A 43 -6.43 5.64 6.27
N ARG A 44 -6.10 5.36 7.54
CA ARG A 44 -7.04 4.72 8.48
C ARG A 44 -8.28 5.59 8.69
N MET A 45 -8.14 6.91 8.82
CA MET A 45 -9.29 7.82 8.88
C MET A 45 -10.13 7.76 7.60
N CYS A 46 -9.51 7.63 6.41
CA CYS A 46 -10.24 7.43 5.17
C CYS A 46 -11.09 6.15 5.19
N GLU A 47 -10.53 5.04 5.70
CA GLU A 47 -11.27 3.79 5.88
C GLU A 47 -12.48 3.97 6.81
N MET A 48 -12.31 4.62 7.95
CA MET A 48 -13.40 4.90 8.90
C MET A 48 -14.50 5.77 8.26
N ILE A 49 -14.15 6.76 7.45
CA ILE A 49 -15.11 7.58 6.70
C ILE A 49 -15.94 6.68 5.76
N VAL A 50 -15.26 5.87 4.95
CA VAL A 50 -15.93 4.97 3.98
C VAL A 50 -16.80 3.94 4.69
N GLN A 51 -16.33 3.33 5.78
CA GLN A 51 -17.13 2.43 6.61
C GLN A 51 -18.36 3.12 7.24
N THR A 52 -18.24 4.41 7.58
CA THR A 52 -19.37 5.18 8.08
C THR A 52 -20.43 5.37 6.99
N PHE A 53 -20.02 5.77 5.78
CA PHE A 53 -20.96 5.90 4.65
C PHE A 53 -21.64 4.57 4.30
N SER A 54 -20.92 3.44 4.34
CA SER A 54 -21.48 2.12 4.03
C SER A 54 -22.67 1.72 4.92
N LYS A 55 -22.80 2.30 6.13
CA LYS A 55 -23.87 1.95 7.08
C LYS A 55 -25.24 2.53 6.72
N TYR A 56 -25.30 3.62 5.94
CA TYR A 56 -26.57 4.31 5.69
C TYR A 56 -26.80 4.67 4.20
N SER A 57 -25.77 4.59 3.38
CA SER A 57 -25.86 4.89 1.93
C SER A 57 -26.36 3.68 1.14
N ARG A 58 -26.97 3.96 0.00
CA ARG A 58 -27.32 2.93 -1.00
C ARG A 58 -26.12 2.60 -1.91
N THR A 59 -25.06 3.42 -1.89
CA THR A 59 -23.79 3.15 -2.58
C THR A 59 -23.07 2.03 -1.86
N GLU A 60 -22.59 1.03 -2.59
CA GLU A 60 -21.74 -0.03 -2.05
C GLU A 60 -20.32 0.54 -1.84
N TYR A 61 -20.02 0.91 -0.60
CA TYR A 61 -18.70 1.43 -0.21
C TYR A 61 -17.79 0.30 0.22
N VAL A 62 -16.61 0.20 -0.37
CA VAL A 62 -15.62 -0.82 -0.06
C VAL A 62 -14.22 -0.25 0.01
N ILE A 63 -13.35 -0.98 0.69
CA ILE A 63 -11.96 -0.65 0.93
C ILE A 63 -11.11 -1.76 0.35
N VAL A 64 -10.00 -1.43 -0.33
CA VAL A 64 -9.01 -2.40 -0.80
C VAL A 64 -7.65 -2.01 -0.24
N ARG A 65 -7.07 -2.89 0.58
CA ARG A 65 -5.73 -2.75 1.17
C ARG A 65 -4.73 -3.58 0.40
N PHE A 66 -3.59 -2.99 0.08
CA PHE A 66 -2.41 -3.68 -0.45
C PHE A 66 -1.13 -2.95 -0.07
N GLY A 67 0.00 -3.60 -0.26
CA GLY A 67 1.33 -3.07 0.09
C GLY A 67 1.88 -2.11 -0.96
N ASN A 68 3.19 -2.21 -1.24
CA ASN A 68 3.81 -1.29 -2.19
C ASN A 68 3.59 -1.73 -3.63
N VAL A 69 3.59 -0.76 -4.54
CA VAL A 69 3.47 -0.99 -5.97
C VAL A 69 4.78 -0.63 -6.65
N LEU A 70 5.33 -1.57 -7.43
CA LEU A 70 6.59 -1.40 -8.15
C LEU A 70 6.51 -0.25 -9.16
N GLY A 71 7.55 0.58 -9.18
CA GLY A 71 7.67 1.67 -10.15
C GLY A 71 6.72 2.84 -9.95
N SER A 72 5.95 2.88 -8.85
CA SER A 72 5.10 4.02 -8.52
C SER A 72 5.92 5.28 -8.24
N ASN A 73 5.33 6.46 -8.46
CA ASN A 73 6.00 7.73 -8.25
C ASN A 73 6.46 7.89 -6.79
N GLY A 74 7.73 8.26 -6.60
CA GLY A 74 8.33 8.39 -5.27
C GLY A 74 8.64 7.07 -4.56
N SER A 75 8.51 5.92 -5.24
CA SER A 75 8.84 4.61 -4.67
C SER A 75 10.36 4.35 -4.64
N VAL A 76 10.75 3.26 -3.99
CA VAL A 76 12.16 2.91 -3.73
C VAL A 76 12.98 2.69 -5.00
N ILE A 77 12.42 2.10 -6.05
CA ILE A 77 13.13 1.82 -7.31
C ILE A 77 13.54 3.11 -8.03
N PRO A 78 12.65 4.08 -8.30
CA PRO A 78 13.03 5.38 -8.84
C PRO A 78 14.06 6.11 -7.98
N LEU A 79 13.95 6.02 -6.65
CA LEU A 79 14.92 6.61 -5.74
C LEU A 79 16.31 5.99 -5.93
N PHE A 80 16.42 4.66 -5.96
CA PHE A 80 17.68 3.96 -6.15
C PHE A 80 18.31 4.29 -7.51
N LYS A 81 17.52 4.32 -8.58
CA LYS A 81 18.00 4.71 -9.91
C LYS A 81 18.62 6.12 -9.88
N LYS A 82 17.88 7.09 -9.32
CA LYS A 82 18.37 8.46 -9.18
C LYS A 82 19.66 8.56 -8.37
N GLN A 83 19.79 7.76 -7.29
CA GLN A 83 21.01 7.73 -6.49
C GLN A 83 22.18 7.13 -7.25
N MET A 84 21.97 6.06 -8.02
CA MET A 84 23.00 5.46 -8.86
C MET A 84 23.47 6.40 -9.98
N GLU A 85 22.55 7.08 -10.65
CA GLU A 85 22.84 8.11 -11.67
C GLU A 85 23.66 9.27 -11.10
N ALA A 86 23.47 9.60 -9.81
CA ALA A 86 24.23 10.62 -9.10
C ALA A 86 25.60 10.13 -8.57
N GLY A 87 26.00 8.86 -8.86
CA GLY A 87 27.25 8.28 -8.36
C GLY A 87 27.13 7.59 -7.00
N GLY A 88 25.95 7.46 -6.46
CA GLY A 88 25.70 6.77 -5.17
C GLY A 88 25.97 7.63 -3.92
N PRO A 89 25.97 7.03 -2.72
CA PRO A 89 25.58 5.65 -2.43
C PRO A 89 24.07 5.42 -2.54
N VAL A 90 23.66 4.17 -2.76
CA VAL A 90 22.27 3.74 -2.61
C VAL A 90 21.91 3.67 -1.12
N THR A 91 20.83 4.32 -0.70
CA THR A 91 20.48 4.38 0.73
C THR A 91 19.35 3.42 1.06
N VAL A 92 19.55 2.59 2.08
CA VAL A 92 18.56 1.67 2.66
C VAL A 92 18.42 2.00 4.14
N THR A 93 17.19 2.04 4.66
CA THR A 93 16.95 2.47 6.04
C THR A 93 17.38 1.43 7.06
N HIS A 94 17.23 0.14 6.77
CA HIS A 94 17.69 -0.95 7.65
C HIS A 94 18.02 -2.21 6.84
N PRO A 95 19.06 -3.00 7.20
CA PRO A 95 19.42 -4.20 6.47
C PRO A 95 18.31 -5.27 6.42
N ASP A 96 17.50 -5.36 7.45
CA ASP A 96 16.44 -6.36 7.56
C ASP A 96 15.04 -5.82 7.23
N ILE A 97 14.94 -4.59 6.72
CA ILE A 97 13.64 -4.05 6.32
C ILE A 97 13.07 -4.84 5.14
N ILE A 98 11.83 -5.30 5.30
CA ILE A 98 11.10 -6.00 4.26
C ILE A 98 9.87 -5.22 3.83
N ARG A 99 9.48 -5.40 2.57
CA ARG A 99 8.24 -4.87 2.01
C ARG A 99 7.64 -5.87 1.04
N TYR A 100 6.33 -5.82 0.94
CA TYR A 100 5.60 -6.54 -0.09
C TYR A 100 5.46 -5.68 -1.33
N PHE A 101 5.55 -6.29 -2.50
CA PHE A 101 5.45 -5.60 -3.77
C PHE A 101 4.50 -6.30 -4.73
N MET A 102 3.83 -5.48 -5.51
CA MET A 102 2.93 -5.88 -6.58
C MET A 102 3.19 -4.99 -7.79
N THR A 103 2.98 -5.47 -8.99
CA THR A 103 3.02 -4.61 -10.19
C THR A 103 1.76 -3.76 -10.30
N ILE A 104 1.83 -2.65 -11.04
CA ILE A 104 0.65 -1.80 -11.29
C ILE A 104 -0.48 -2.58 -11.97
N PRO A 105 -0.23 -3.37 -13.04
CA PRO A 105 -1.29 -4.15 -13.68
C PRO A 105 -1.97 -5.17 -12.75
N GLU A 106 -1.19 -5.86 -11.91
CA GLU A 106 -1.74 -6.79 -10.91
C GLU A 106 -2.64 -6.05 -9.93
N ALA A 107 -2.15 -4.95 -9.34
CA ALA A 107 -2.93 -4.16 -8.40
C ALA A 107 -4.24 -3.66 -9.02
N VAL A 108 -4.20 -3.14 -10.24
CA VAL A 108 -5.38 -2.66 -10.95
C VAL A 108 -6.38 -3.79 -11.19
N SER A 109 -5.91 -4.94 -11.68
CA SER A 109 -6.76 -6.10 -11.94
C SER A 109 -7.47 -6.58 -10.67
N LEU A 110 -6.73 -6.75 -9.57
CA LEU A 110 -7.28 -7.22 -8.30
C LEU A 110 -8.22 -6.19 -7.65
N VAL A 111 -7.94 -4.89 -7.76
CA VAL A 111 -8.83 -3.82 -7.28
C VAL A 111 -10.16 -3.84 -8.04
N LEU A 112 -10.14 -4.00 -9.36
CA LEU A 112 -11.37 -4.10 -10.18
C LEU A 112 -12.17 -5.35 -9.82
N GLN A 113 -11.51 -6.50 -9.60
CA GLN A 113 -12.16 -7.72 -9.16
C GLN A 113 -12.75 -7.60 -7.75
N ALA A 114 -12.01 -7.02 -6.81
CA ALA A 114 -12.52 -6.74 -5.47
C ALA A 114 -13.77 -5.85 -5.52
N GLY A 115 -13.74 -4.81 -6.37
CA GLY A 115 -14.91 -3.98 -6.64
C GLY A 115 -16.09 -4.76 -7.24
N ALA A 116 -15.83 -5.77 -8.08
CA ALA A 116 -16.89 -6.63 -8.62
C ALA A 116 -17.50 -7.53 -7.54
N TYR A 117 -16.71 -8.05 -6.62
CA TYR A 117 -17.17 -8.89 -5.50
C TYR A 117 -17.88 -8.10 -4.39
N ALA A 118 -17.75 -6.79 -4.39
CA ALA A 118 -18.25 -5.92 -3.33
C ALA A 118 -19.78 -5.95 -3.21
N HIS A 119 -20.24 -6.00 -1.96
CA HIS A 119 -21.65 -5.85 -1.57
C HIS A 119 -21.87 -4.65 -0.64
N GLY A 120 -20.80 -4.04 -0.15
CA GLY A 120 -20.77 -2.86 0.70
C GLY A 120 -20.31 -3.15 2.14
N GLY A 121 -19.35 -2.35 2.62
CA GLY A 121 -18.78 -2.44 3.97
C GLY A 121 -17.53 -3.30 4.08
N GLU A 122 -17.17 -4.07 3.04
CA GLU A 122 -16.01 -4.96 3.09
C GLU A 122 -14.68 -4.19 3.07
N ILE A 123 -13.69 -4.78 3.74
CA ILE A 123 -12.28 -4.46 3.59
C ILE A 123 -11.62 -5.62 2.87
N PHE A 124 -11.36 -5.44 1.60
CA PHE A 124 -10.59 -6.42 0.83
C PHE A 124 -9.09 -6.24 1.11
N VAL A 125 -8.40 -7.35 1.24
CA VAL A 125 -6.94 -7.42 1.41
C VAL A 125 -6.39 -8.25 0.28
N LEU A 126 -5.47 -7.64 -0.48
CA LEU A 126 -4.83 -8.34 -1.60
C LEU A 126 -3.64 -9.16 -1.09
N ASP A 127 -3.52 -10.39 -1.61
CA ASP A 127 -2.32 -11.19 -1.40
C ASP A 127 -1.13 -10.50 -2.08
N MET A 128 -0.10 -10.26 -1.31
CA MET A 128 1.10 -9.58 -1.76
C MET A 128 2.25 -10.53 -2.10
N GLY A 129 2.00 -11.85 -2.02
CA GLY A 129 3.02 -12.87 -2.23
C GLY A 129 4.16 -12.79 -1.21
N GLU A 130 5.37 -13.13 -1.65
CA GLU A 130 6.53 -13.20 -0.78
C GLU A 130 7.11 -11.82 -0.42
N PRO A 131 7.54 -11.64 0.82
CA PRO A 131 8.18 -10.41 1.25
C PRO A 131 9.58 -10.26 0.64
N VAL A 132 9.94 -9.03 0.27
CA VAL A 132 11.22 -8.70 -0.34
C VAL A 132 12.06 -7.85 0.61
N LYS A 133 13.29 -8.30 0.89
CA LYS A 133 14.29 -7.46 1.60
C LYS A 133 14.72 -6.30 0.71
N ILE A 134 14.58 -5.08 1.21
CA ILE A 134 14.94 -3.88 0.45
C ILE A 134 16.45 -3.82 0.16
N ALA A 135 17.28 -4.36 1.07
CA ALA A 135 18.72 -4.49 0.82
C ALA A 135 19.04 -5.40 -0.37
N ASP A 136 18.31 -6.51 -0.54
CA ASP A 136 18.53 -7.42 -1.67
C ASP A 136 17.97 -6.84 -2.97
N LEU A 137 16.86 -6.12 -2.92
CA LEU A 137 16.36 -5.33 -4.04
C LEU A 137 17.41 -4.31 -4.51
N ALA A 138 18.04 -3.60 -3.57
CA ALA A 138 19.12 -2.63 -3.88
C ALA A 138 20.32 -3.31 -4.54
N LYS A 139 20.81 -4.42 -3.98
CA LYS A 139 21.93 -5.20 -4.56
C LYS A 139 21.64 -5.66 -5.98
N ASN A 140 20.42 -6.20 -6.19
CA ASN A 140 20.00 -6.67 -7.51
C ASN A 140 19.91 -5.53 -8.53
N LEU A 141 19.35 -4.38 -8.12
CA LEU A 141 19.23 -3.22 -8.99
C LEU A 141 20.60 -2.63 -9.35
N ILE A 142 21.53 -2.54 -8.40
CA ILE A 142 22.93 -2.12 -8.63
C ILE A 142 23.55 -3.00 -9.69
N ARG A 143 23.47 -4.33 -9.55
CA ARG A 143 24.04 -5.28 -10.50
C ARG A 143 23.39 -5.19 -11.89
N LEU A 144 22.06 -5.10 -11.96
CA LEU A 144 21.32 -4.95 -13.21
C LEU A 144 21.61 -3.63 -13.94
N SER A 145 22.03 -2.61 -13.19
CA SER A 145 22.44 -1.31 -13.74
C SER A 145 23.92 -1.25 -14.17
N GLY A 146 24.63 -2.39 -14.13
CA GLY A 146 26.03 -2.48 -14.57
C GLY A 146 27.06 -2.04 -13.52
N TYR A 147 26.65 -1.79 -12.29
CA TYR A 147 27.56 -1.46 -11.20
C TYR A 147 27.98 -2.71 -10.40
N THR A 148 29.14 -2.61 -9.76
CA THR A 148 29.68 -3.64 -8.85
C THR A 148 29.66 -3.12 -7.42
N LEU A 149 28.90 -3.81 -6.57
CA LEU A 149 28.79 -3.45 -5.16
C LEU A 149 30.17 -3.54 -4.47
N GLY A 150 30.52 -2.52 -3.68
CA GLY A 150 31.79 -2.42 -2.98
C GLY A 150 32.99 -1.97 -3.85
N VAL A 151 32.78 -1.76 -5.18
CA VAL A 151 33.83 -1.26 -6.10
C VAL A 151 33.48 0.13 -6.63
N ASN A 152 32.36 0.26 -7.33
CA ASN A 152 31.91 1.52 -7.90
C ASN A 152 30.52 1.95 -7.46
N MET A 153 29.89 1.17 -6.57
CA MET A 153 28.61 1.52 -5.94
C MET A 153 28.54 0.92 -4.53
N GLU A 154 28.05 1.70 -3.57
CA GLU A 154 27.89 1.27 -2.19
C GLU A 154 26.43 1.35 -1.74
N ILE A 155 26.08 0.52 -0.73
CA ILE A 155 24.83 0.64 0.01
C ILE A 155 25.14 1.24 1.38
N LYS A 156 24.47 2.37 1.70
CA LYS A 156 24.56 3.02 2.99
C LYS A 156 23.27 2.79 3.79
N TYR A 157 23.42 2.27 5.02
CA TYR A 157 22.31 2.14 5.95
C TYR A 157 22.14 3.43 6.76
N THR A 158 20.92 4.01 6.72
CA THR A 158 20.65 5.34 7.30
C THR A 158 19.93 5.31 8.63
N GLY A 159 19.48 4.14 9.09
CA GLY A 159 18.56 3.98 10.20
C GLY A 159 17.09 4.13 9.79
N LEU A 160 16.19 3.50 10.54
CA LEU A 160 14.75 3.63 10.33
C LEU A 160 14.31 5.07 10.57
N ARG A 161 13.41 5.57 9.74
CA ARG A 161 12.78 6.88 9.93
C ARG A 161 11.80 6.82 11.11
N PRO A 162 11.53 7.96 11.79
CA PRO A 162 10.48 8.00 12.80
C PRO A 162 9.14 7.48 12.25
N GLY A 163 8.56 6.47 12.90
CA GLY A 163 7.31 5.84 12.46
C GLY A 163 7.43 4.90 11.25
N GLU A 164 8.65 4.53 10.82
CA GLU A 164 8.86 3.49 9.82
C GLU A 164 8.90 2.12 10.50
N LYS A 165 8.06 1.19 10.01
CA LYS A 165 8.04 -0.20 10.50
C LYS A 165 9.12 -1.02 9.80
N LEU A 166 9.75 -1.94 10.55
CA LEU A 166 10.65 -2.94 9.97
C LEU A 166 9.87 -3.94 9.09
N TYR A 167 8.67 -4.31 9.56
CA TYR A 167 7.71 -5.22 8.89
C TYR A 167 6.35 -4.53 8.82
N GLU A 168 5.70 -4.59 7.65
CA GLU A 168 4.35 -4.06 7.47
C GLU A 168 3.31 -5.17 7.69
N GLU A 169 2.14 -4.78 8.18
CA GLU A 169 1.02 -5.66 8.50
C GLU A 169 -0.14 -5.37 7.53
N LEU A 170 -0.75 -6.40 6.95
CA LEU A 170 -1.92 -6.26 6.07
C LEU A 170 -3.23 -6.26 6.86
N LEU A 171 -3.21 -6.82 8.07
CA LEU A 171 -4.36 -6.99 8.96
C LEU A 171 -3.99 -6.63 10.40
N THR A 172 -4.98 -6.21 11.17
CA THR A 172 -4.86 -6.18 12.64
C THR A 172 -4.99 -7.60 13.20
N LYS A 173 -4.56 -7.81 14.45
CA LYS A 173 -4.71 -9.11 15.14
C LYS A 173 -6.17 -9.54 15.33
N GLU A 174 -7.07 -8.58 15.31
CA GLU A 174 -8.52 -8.75 15.53
C GLU A 174 -9.28 -9.03 14.23
N GLU A 175 -8.70 -8.64 13.08
CA GLU A 175 -9.26 -8.89 11.77
C GLU A 175 -8.94 -10.33 11.32
N GLY A 176 -9.94 -11.19 11.20
CA GLY A 176 -9.82 -12.50 10.55
C GLY A 176 -9.83 -12.36 9.02
N LEU A 177 -9.31 -13.38 8.32
CA LEU A 177 -9.39 -13.46 6.85
C LEU A 177 -10.48 -14.43 6.41
N GLN A 178 -11.29 -14.00 5.44
CA GLN A 178 -12.21 -14.85 4.71
C GLN A 178 -11.77 -14.92 3.24
N LYS A 179 -11.70 -16.13 2.68
CA LYS A 179 -11.41 -16.33 1.26
C LYS A 179 -12.55 -15.81 0.38
N THR A 180 -12.21 -15.33 -0.80
CA THR A 180 -13.15 -15.06 -1.89
C THR A 180 -13.05 -16.15 -2.95
N ALA A 181 -13.73 -15.98 -4.08
CA ALA A 181 -13.59 -16.85 -5.25
C ALA A 181 -12.22 -16.69 -5.95
N ASN A 182 -11.46 -15.66 -5.63
CA ASN A 182 -10.10 -15.43 -6.11
C ASN A 182 -9.12 -15.63 -4.94
N ASP A 183 -8.17 -16.55 -5.09
CA ASP A 183 -7.17 -16.88 -4.06
C ASP A 183 -6.23 -15.71 -3.70
N LEU A 184 -6.19 -14.65 -4.52
CA LEU A 184 -5.39 -13.45 -4.28
C LEU A 184 -6.18 -12.31 -3.62
N ILE A 185 -7.47 -12.53 -3.31
CA ILE A 185 -8.35 -11.51 -2.70
C ILE A 185 -9.00 -12.10 -1.45
N PHE A 186 -8.75 -11.49 -0.33
CA PHE A 186 -9.36 -11.86 0.95
C PHE A 186 -10.27 -10.74 1.46
N ILE A 187 -11.24 -11.10 2.30
CA ILE A 187 -12.08 -10.14 3.05
C ILE A 187 -11.59 -10.13 4.48
N GLY A 188 -11.17 -8.97 4.98
CA GLY A 188 -10.92 -8.73 6.39
C GLY A 188 -12.25 -8.66 7.15
N LYS A 189 -12.41 -9.47 8.18
CA LYS A 189 -13.54 -9.36 9.12
C LYS A 189 -13.19 -8.33 10.18
N PRO A 190 -14.04 -7.32 10.41
CA PRO A 190 -13.86 -6.38 11.52
C PRO A 190 -13.98 -7.03 12.87
#